data_7c60da1dcf23101b74cf79ae18fa327f
#
_entry.id   7c60da1dcf23101b74cf79ae18fa327f
#
_cell.length_a   1.000
_cell.length_b   1.000
_cell.length_c   1.000
_cell.angle_alpha   90.00
_cell.angle_beta   90.00
_cell.angle_gamma   90.00
#
_symmetry.space_group_name_H-M   'P 1'
#
loop_
_entity.id
_entity.type
_entity.pdbx_description
1 polymer ?
#
loop_
_entity_poly.entity_id
_entity_poly.type
_entity_poly.pdbx_seq_one_letter_code
_entity_poly.pdbx_strand_id
1 'polypeptide(L)'
;MHRPDEAAVYDAQGNIVWHHQAFEEFLQGDPPQTVHPSLWRHALLNNFRGLFKVTEGVYQVRGESLANVTFVESDNGYIVIDPLTTAEVAAYALNLLFEHVGEKPIVAMIYSHTHSDHFGGVKGMISDEQVESGQIRVFASEGFVEWVLKEHGLAAEGTPSRNAYMYGENLPISATGLVDDGLGQAIEGGQVTYIAPTEVIGQDGATLSIDGVQVEFMYAPGEAPTGMHCYFPQFNTLHVADNCYMCMHNIYTIRGAFPRDALQWADSVARSLKFNKTEYLVSGHNWPVFGADEVKTFLSQQRDGIKFMHDQTLRLMNFGYVPAEIANQIEFPPSLARLWHLRGYYGTLKHNVRGIYAYYLGWYDGNPATLDELPPRVLAKKTLEYMGGVDIVIEKARDEFEQGNYRWILHILNQVLWVNPENTPARELAAAAHTQLGYGAENATWRNAYLSAAMELTQGLPEVPKLHRVLRDVTRSMSVLHMLDALSIRLNATRAVNKAFTINWILSDSGEQSHSQLCNCVLNHRDGSAIEADATVTLTRGVIGQMSLEPLTIDQLLDLIESVAGDVQVVTELLGLLDHFPHWFPVATHDYKFEEKQGSESE
;
A
#
# COMPACT_ATOMS: atom_id res chain seq x y z
N MET A 1 6.37 20.78 -21.25
CA MET A 1 5.16 20.29 -20.60
C MET A 1 4.06 20.22 -21.64
N HIS A 2 3.44 19.06 -21.76
CA HIS A 2 2.22 18.87 -22.54
C HIS A 2 1.14 18.42 -21.58
N ARG A 3 0.10 19.22 -21.43
CA ARG A 3 -1.07 18.92 -20.61
C ARG A 3 -2.15 18.38 -21.56
N PRO A 4 -2.62 17.14 -21.34
CA PRO A 4 -3.69 16.59 -22.15
C PRO A 4 -5.03 17.27 -21.87
N ASP A 5 -5.89 17.31 -22.89
CA ASP A 5 -7.23 17.93 -22.83
C ASP A 5 -8.32 16.93 -22.40
N GLU A 6 -7.98 15.63 -22.35
CA GLU A 6 -8.92 14.57 -21.95
C GLU A 6 -9.38 14.78 -20.51
N ALA A 7 -10.70 14.60 -20.29
CA ALA A 7 -11.30 14.75 -18.97
C ALA A 7 -11.02 13.53 -18.07
N ALA A 8 -10.86 12.33 -18.66
CA ALA A 8 -10.71 11.08 -17.93
C ALA A 8 -10.05 9.99 -18.79
N VAL A 9 -9.51 8.97 -18.11
CA VAL A 9 -9.07 7.70 -18.72
C VAL A 9 -10.15 6.65 -18.47
N TYR A 10 -10.39 5.77 -19.44
CA TYR A 10 -11.45 4.78 -19.42
C TYR A 10 -10.88 3.35 -19.59
N ASP A 11 -11.56 2.37 -18.98
CA ASP A 11 -11.33 0.96 -19.25
C ASP A 11 -11.99 0.51 -20.58
N ALA A 12 -11.79 -0.76 -20.96
CA ALA A 12 -12.35 -1.33 -22.18
C ALA A 12 -13.89 -1.43 -22.14
N GLN A 13 -14.53 -1.33 -20.99
CA GLN A 13 -15.97 -1.34 -20.77
C GLN A 13 -16.55 0.07 -20.76
N GLY A 14 -15.73 1.12 -20.82
CA GLY A 14 -16.12 2.51 -20.79
C GLY A 14 -16.33 3.08 -19.38
N ASN A 15 -15.87 2.40 -18.34
CA ASN A 15 -15.86 2.95 -16.99
C ASN A 15 -14.67 3.88 -16.81
N ILE A 16 -14.86 4.96 -16.06
CA ILE A 16 -13.78 5.88 -15.70
C ILE A 16 -12.85 5.20 -14.71
N VAL A 17 -11.56 5.11 -15.05
CA VAL A 17 -10.49 4.61 -14.18
C VAL A 17 -9.66 5.75 -13.57
N TRP A 18 -9.58 6.89 -14.27
CA TRP A 18 -8.96 8.11 -13.76
C TRP A 18 -9.72 9.34 -14.24
N HIS A 19 -9.98 10.30 -13.35
CA HIS A 19 -10.81 11.46 -13.64
C HIS A 19 -10.06 12.77 -13.36
N HIS A 20 -9.32 13.26 -14.33
CA HIS A 20 -8.55 14.51 -14.23
C HIS A 20 -9.41 15.72 -13.87
N GLN A 21 -10.53 15.87 -14.55
CA GLN A 21 -11.39 17.06 -14.42
C GLN A 21 -11.96 17.20 -13.01
N ALA A 22 -12.22 16.10 -12.31
CA ALA A 22 -12.79 16.14 -10.97
C ALA A 22 -11.90 16.90 -9.96
N PHE A 23 -10.57 16.79 -10.11
CA PHE A 23 -9.64 17.56 -9.27
C PHE A 23 -9.53 19.02 -9.73
N GLU A 24 -9.50 19.26 -11.04
CA GLU A 24 -9.36 20.61 -11.62
C GLU A 24 -10.56 21.51 -11.33
N GLU A 25 -11.76 20.94 -11.19
CA GLU A 25 -12.98 21.71 -10.94
C GLU A 25 -12.99 22.42 -9.59
N PHE A 26 -12.45 21.78 -8.54
CA PHE A 26 -12.50 22.39 -7.20
C PHE A 26 -11.15 22.93 -6.70
N LEU A 27 -10.00 22.39 -7.19
CA LEU A 27 -8.66 22.85 -6.79
C LEU A 27 -8.31 24.18 -7.47
N GLN A 28 -8.95 25.26 -7.03
CA GLN A 28 -8.75 26.60 -7.60
C GLN A 28 -8.82 27.66 -6.49
N GLY A 29 -8.02 28.72 -6.64
CA GLY A 29 -8.06 29.87 -5.75
C GLY A 29 -7.57 29.60 -4.32
N ASP A 30 -8.13 30.34 -3.37
CA ASP A 30 -7.77 30.28 -1.97
C ASP A 30 -8.32 29.01 -1.28
N PRO A 31 -7.63 28.53 -0.22
CA PRO A 31 -8.07 27.32 0.50
C PRO A 31 -9.43 27.55 1.20
N PRO A 32 -10.39 26.63 1.04
CA PRO A 32 -11.63 26.68 1.79
C PRO A 32 -11.40 26.32 3.26
N GLN A 33 -12.35 26.66 4.14
CA GLN A 33 -12.25 26.36 5.57
C GLN A 33 -12.24 24.84 5.88
N THR A 34 -12.63 24.01 4.92
CA THR A 34 -12.66 22.54 5.03
C THR A 34 -11.34 21.87 4.68
N VAL A 35 -10.30 22.63 4.33
CA VAL A 35 -8.97 22.10 3.99
C VAL A 35 -7.88 22.91 4.66
N HIS A 36 -6.90 22.21 5.25
CA HIS A 36 -5.72 22.86 5.79
C HIS A 36 -4.97 23.64 4.69
N PRO A 37 -4.64 24.94 4.88
CA PRO A 37 -4.08 25.78 3.80
C PRO A 37 -2.78 25.22 3.19
N SER A 38 -1.93 24.60 4.00
CA SER A 38 -0.68 23.99 3.54
C SER A 38 -0.95 22.77 2.64
N LEU A 39 -1.92 21.92 3.01
CA LEU A 39 -2.33 20.77 2.17
C LEU A 39 -2.95 21.25 0.86
N TRP A 40 -3.81 22.28 0.90
CA TRP A 40 -4.38 22.88 -0.31
C TRP A 40 -3.33 23.31 -1.31
N ARG A 41 -2.30 24.04 -0.83
CA ARG A 41 -1.19 24.45 -1.69
C ARG A 41 -0.42 23.24 -2.25
N HIS A 42 -0.23 22.19 -1.47
CA HIS A 42 0.44 20.98 -1.93
C HIS A 42 -0.37 20.26 -3.00
N ALA A 43 -1.69 20.13 -2.80
CA ALA A 43 -2.61 19.56 -3.79
C ALA A 43 -2.63 20.36 -5.11
N LEU A 44 -2.62 21.69 -5.04
CA LEU A 44 -2.48 22.53 -6.24
C LEU A 44 -1.19 22.25 -7.01
N LEU A 45 -0.08 21.92 -6.32
CA LEU A 45 1.19 21.56 -6.97
C LEU A 45 1.13 20.15 -7.58
N ASN A 46 0.51 19.18 -6.91
CA ASN A 46 0.28 17.84 -7.46
C ASN A 46 -0.68 17.84 -8.66
N ASN A 47 -1.54 18.85 -8.77
CA ASN A 47 -2.45 19.03 -9.92
C ASN A 47 -1.78 19.56 -11.19
N PHE A 48 -0.47 19.82 -11.17
CA PHE A 48 0.31 20.05 -12.40
C PHE A 48 0.57 18.70 -13.08
N ARG A 49 -0.31 18.32 -14.00
CA ARG A 49 -0.33 17.03 -14.67
C ARG A 49 0.12 17.06 -16.12
N GLY A 50 0.51 15.91 -16.66
CA GLY A 50 0.85 15.68 -18.06
C GLY A 50 2.29 15.21 -18.28
N LEU A 51 2.76 15.34 -19.52
CA LEU A 51 4.12 14.96 -19.93
C LEU A 51 5.09 16.13 -19.75
N PHE A 52 6.16 15.88 -19.03
CA PHE A 52 7.22 16.86 -18.74
C PHE A 52 8.56 16.38 -19.28
N LYS A 53 9.25 17.26 -19.98
CA LYS A 53 10.66 17.06 -20.31
C LYS A 53 11.50 17.44 -19.09
N VAL A 54 12.19 16.47 -18.50
CA VAL A 54 13.12 16.69 -17.37
C VAL A 54 14.42 17.29 -17.89
N THR A 55 15.00 16.62 -18.87
CA THR A 55 16.15 17.07 -19.66
C THR A 55 16.04 16.48 -21.07
N GLU A 56 17.02 16.76 -21.95
CA GLU A 56 17.05 16.11 -23.26
C GLU A 56 17.17 14.61 -23.09
N GLY A 57 16.25 13.84 -23.71
CA GLY A 57 16.22 12.38 -23.61
C GLY A 57 15.63 11.80 -22.31
N VAL A 58 15.16 12.65 -21.36
CA VAL A 58 14.48 12.17 -20.15
C VAL A 58 13.14 12.87 -19.98
N TYR A 59 12.09 12.08 -19.89
CA TYR A 59 10.70 12.54 -19.79
C TYR A 59 10.02 11.92 -18.60
N GLN A 60 9.02 12.59 -18.03
CA GLN A 60 8.23 12.08 -16.93
C GLN A 60 6.76 12.44 -17.12
N VAL A 61 5.86 11.48 -16.98
CA VAL A 61 4.42 11.74 -16.86
C VAL A 61 4.08 11.80 -15.38
N ARG A 62 3.41 12.88 -14.98
CA ARG A 62 3.07 13.21 -13.59
C ARG A 62 1.62 13.66 -13.47
N GLY A 63 1.00 13.40 -12.32
CA GLY A 63 -0.38 13.83 -12.02
C GLY A 63 -1.45 13.08 -12.79
N GLU A 64 -1.08 12.03 -13.53
CA GLU A 64 -1.99 11.16 -14.28
C GLU A 64 -2.24 9.84 -13.56
N SER A 65 -1.57 9.62 -12.44
CA SER A 65 -1.66 8.49 -11.52
C SER A 65 -1.21 8.97 -10.14
N LEU A 66 -1.29 8.11 -9.13
CA LEU A 66 -0.67 8.35 -7.83
C LEU A 66 0.85 8.53 -7.96
N ALA A 67 1.49 7.67 -8.76
CA ALA A 67 2.93 7.70 -9.02
C ALA A 67 3.28 8.40 -10.34
N ASN A 68 4.57 8.55 -10.59
CA ASN A 68 5.15 9.06 -11.83
C ASN A 68 5.78 7.93 -12.63
N VAL A 69 5.66 7.95 -13.95
CA VAL A 69 6.47 7.11 -14.85
C VAL A 69 7.57 7.95 -15.47
N THR A 70 8.79 7.41 -15.51
CA THR A 70 9.95 8.05 -16.13
C THR A 70 10.38 7.29 -17.39
N PHE A 71 10.56 8.01 -18.49
CA PHE A 71 11.04 7.49 -19.77
C PHE A 71 12.43 8.05 -20.07
N VAL A 72 13.37 7.15 -20.38
CA VAL A 72 14.73 7.51 -20.79
C VAL A 72 14.93 7.06 -22.24
N GLU A 73 15.25 8.02 -23.10
CA GLU A 73 15.49 7.75 -24.53
C GLU A 73 16.82 7.01 -24.71
N SER A 74 16.78 5.94 -25.51
CA SER A 74 17.93 5.11 -25.86
C SER A 74 18.19 5.16 -27.37
N ASP A 75 19.19 4.42 -27.85
CA ASP A 75 19.58 4.44 -29.28
C ASP A 75 18.40 4.05 -30.19
N ASN A 76 17.60 3.03 -29.81
CA ASN A 76 16.52 2.50 -30.64
C ASN A 76 15.12 2.58 -29.99
N GLY A 77 15.00 3.01 -28.74
CA GLY A 77 13.73 2.98 -28.02
C GLY A 77 13.68 3.78 -26.74
N TYR A 78 12.87 3.31 -25.80
CA TYR A 78 12.75 3.88 -24.46
C TYR A 78 13.04 2.82 -23.40
N ILE A 79 13.77 3.24 -22.35
CA ILE A 79 13.83 2.56 -21.07
C ILE A 79 12.76 3.18 -20.19
N VAL A 80 11.87 2.36 -19.62
CA VAL A 80 10.77 2.83 -18.75
C VAL A 80 11.10 2.50 -17.31
N ILE A 81 10.92 3.46 -16.40
CA ILE A 81 11.05 3.26 -14.96
C ILE A 81 9.68 3.48 -14.34
N ASP A 82 9.20 2.48 -13.60
CA ASP A 82 7.96 2.47 -12.82
C ASP A 82 6.70 2.75 -13.66
N PRO A 83 6.10 1.71 -14.26
CA PRO A 83 4.98 1.84 -15.21
C PRO A 83 3.62 2.12 -14.54
N LEU A 84 3.56 2.88 -13.45
CA LEU A 84 2.34 3.28 -12.73
C LEU A 84 1.55 2.11 -12.10
N THR A 85 0.32 2.40 -11.60
CA THR A 85 -0.49 1.41 -10.86
C THR A 85 -1.31 0.50 -11.77
N THR A 86 -1.90 1.04 -12.86
CA THR A 86 -2.86 0.31 -13.67
C THR A 86 -2.52 0.33 -15.15
N ALA A 87 -2.89 -0.75 -15.85
CA ALA A 87 -2.57 -0.93 -17.26
C ALA A 87 -3.20 0.17 -18.14
N GLU A 88 -4.40 0.61 -17.82
CA GLU A 88 -5.12 1.63 -18.57
C GLU A 88 -4.42 2.99 -18.50
N VAL A 89 -4.02 3.40 -17.29
CA VAL A 89 -3.34 4.67 -17.08
C VAL A 89 -1.90 4.63 -17.60
N ALA A 90 -1.23 3.48 -17.49
CA ALA A 90 0.09 3.26 -18.05
C ALA A 90 0.08 3.36 -19.59
N ALA A 91 -0.91 2.74 -20.25
CA ALA A 91 -1.10 2.85 -21.70
C ALA A 91 -1.37 4.29 -22.13
N TYR A 92 -2.19 5.01 -21.35
CA TYR A 92 -2.46 6.42 -21.59
C TYR A 92 -1.17 7.28 -21.48
N ALA A 93 -0.36 7.05 -20.44
CA ALA A 93 0.91 7.77 -20.26
C ALA A 93 1.91 7.49 -21.39
N LEU A 94 1.96 6.26 -21.88
CA LEU A 94 2.80 5.86 -23.03
C LEU A 94 2.33 6.55 -24.33
N ASN A 95 1.02 6.58 -24.56
CA ASN A 95 0.46 7.28 -25.73
C ASN A 95 0.78 8.77 -25.69
N LEU A 96 0.70 9.41 -24.53
CA LEU A 96 1.06 10.79 -24.36
C LEU A 96 2.54 11.07 -24.71
N LEU A 97 3.44 10.16 -24.35
CA LEU A 97 4.84 10.22 -24.79
C LEU A 97 4.96 10.10 -26.32
N PHE A 98 4.28 9.13 -26.93
CA PHE A 98 4.34 8.87 -28.38
C PHE A 98 3.83 10.05 -29.20
N GLU A 99 2.75 10.67 -28.79
CA GLU A 99 2.16 11.83 -29.48
C GLU A 99 3.06 13.06 -29.48
N HIS A 100 3.80 13.28 -28.37
CA HIS A 100 4.53 14.54 -28.20
C HIS A 100 6.06 14.43 -28.35
N VAL A 101 6.62 13.24 -28.21
CA VAL A 101 8.08 12.99 -28.37
C VAL A 101 8.36 12.14 -29.59
N GLY A 102 7.56 11.10 -29.80
CA GLY A 102 7.66 10.19 -30.94
C GLY A 102 7.52 8.73 -30.52
N GLU A 103 6.94 7.96 -31.42
CA GLU A 103 6.73 6.53 -31.21
C GLU A 103 8.04 5.76 -31.41
N LYS A 104 8.48 5.05 -30.38
CA LYS A 104 9.62 4.14 -30.36
C LYS A 104 9.29 2.93 -29.51
N PRO A 105 9.90 1.74 -29.76
CA PRO A 105 9.68 0.56 -28.93
C PRO A 105 10.20 0.78 -27.50
N ILE A 106 9.59 0.09 -26.53
CA ILE A 106 10.19 -0.09 -25.20
C ILE A 106 11.25 -1.17 -25.32
N VAL A 107 12.46 -0.88 -24.85
CA VAL A 107 13.62 -1.80 -24.90
C VAL A 107 13.93 -2.41 -23.54
N ALA A 108 13.53 -1.74 -22.47
CA ALA A 108 13.67 -2.24 -21.09
C ALA A 108 12.64 -1.62 -20.16
N MET A 109 12.28 -2.38 -19.13
CA MET A 109 11.45 -1.96 -18.00
C MET A 109 12.27 -2.08 -16.72
N ILE A 110 12.16 -1.10 -15.83
CA ILE A 110 12.83 -1.09 -14.52
C ILE A 110 11.77 -0.88 -13.45
N TYR A 111 11.69 -1.79 -12.49
CA TYR A 111 10.90 -1.60 -11.27
C TYR A 111 11.82 -1.12 -10.16
N SER A 112 11.55 0.06 -9.64
CA SER A 112 12.39 0.64 -8.59
C SER A 112 12.22 -0.07 -7.25
N HIS A 113 11.00 -0.59 -6.95
CA HIS A 113 10.66 -1.34 -5.74
C HIS A 113 9.31 -2.07 -5.86
N THR A 114 8.86 -2.72 -4.78
CA THR A 114 7.75 -3.70 -4.77
C THR A 114 6.34 -3.14 -4.64
N HIS A 115 6.14 -1.83 -4.53
CA HIS A 115 4.78 -1.28 -4.44
C HIS A 115 4.08 -1.28 -5.80
N SER A 116 2.78 -1.54 -5.79
CA SER A 116 1.99 -1.75 -7.01
C SER A 116 1.92 -0.53 -7.94
N ASP A 117 2.06 0.65 -7.40
CA ASP A 117 2.08 1.90 -8.18
C ASP A 117 3.40 2.13 -8.95
N HIS A 118 4.37 1.20 -8.82
CA HIS A 118 5.63 1.20 -9.56
C HIS A 118 5.81 0.00 -10.50
N PHE A 119 4.86 -0.94 -10.51
CA PHE A 119 4.91 -2.07 -11.45
C PHE A 119 3.54 -2.43 -12.06
N GLY A 120 2.44 -2.04 -11.42
CA GLY A 120 1.10 -2.56 -11.69
C GLY A 120 0.55 -2.23 -13.08
N GLY A 121 1.02 -1.19 -13.73
CA GLY A 121 0.62 -0.81 -15.08
C GLY A 121 1.40 -1.48 -16.21
N VAL A 122 2.31 -2.39 -15.91
CA VAL A 122 3.28 -2.95 -16.88
C VAL A 122 2.65 -3.49 -18.16
N LYS A 123 1.50 -4.18 -18.08
CA LYS A 123 0.83 -4.73 -19.28
C LYS A 123 0.07 -3.69 -20.12
N GLY A 124 -0.01 -2.45 -19.63
CA GLY A 124 -0.43 -1.31 -20.45
C GLY A 124 0.67 -0.81 -21.40
N MET A 125 1.91 -1.23 -21.20
CA MET A 125 3.07 -0.78 -21.98
C MET A 125 3.77 -1.89 -22.73
N ILE A 126 3.85 -3.10 -22.17
CA ILE A 126 4.53 -4.27 -22.76
C ILE A 126 3.68 -5.54 -22.58
N SER A 127 3.97 -6.59 -23.35
CA SER A 127 3.29 -7.88 -23.23
C SER A 127 4.18 -8.99 -22.68
N ASP A 128 3.54 -10.05 -22.16
CA ASP A 128 4.24 -11.26 -21.70
C ASP A 128 5.10 -11.85 -22.83
N GLU A 129 4.59 -11.90 -24.09
CA GLU A 129 5.31 -12.45 -25.24
C GLU A 129 6.58 -11.68 -25.59
N GLN A 130 6.56 -10.34 -25.44
CA GLN A 130 7.76 -9.52 -25.69
C GLN A 130 8.85 -9.81 -24.67
N VAL A 131 8.48 -10.09 -23.42
CA VAL A 131 9.42 -10.45 -22.36
C VAL A 131 9.90 -11.90 -22.50
N GLU A 132 9.01 -12.86 -22.74
CA GLU A 132 9.32 -14.28 -22.92
C GLU A 132 10.22 -14.51 -24.15
N SER A 133 10.05 -13.75 -25.21
CA SER A 133 10.92 -13.80 -26.40
C SER A 133 12.30 -13.16 -26.19
N GLY A 134 12.51 -12.48 -25.05
CA GLY A 134 13.73 -11.73 -24.76
C GLY A 134 13.86 -10.39 -25.50
N GLN A 135 12.80 -9.93 -26.15
CA GLN A 135 12.78 -8.62 -26.82
C GLN A 135 12.90 -7.49 -25.81
N ILE A 136 12.25 -7.64 -24.65
CA ILE A 136 12.26 -6.66 -23.55
C ILE A 136 12.79 -7.33 -22.29
N ARG A 137 13.75 -6.66 -21.63
CA ARG A 137 14.25 -7.09 -20.32
C ARG A 137 13.57 -6.29 -19.21
N VAL A 138 13.19 -6.99 -18.14
CA VAL A 138 12.57 -6.37 -16.95
C VAL A 138 13.55 -6.48 -15.79
N PHE A 139 13.98 -5.36 -15.27
CA PHE A 139 14.96 -5.25 -14.18
C PHE A 139 14.29 -4.97 -12.86
N ALA A 140 14.72 -5.66 -11.80
CA ALA A 140 14.39 -5.33 -10.42
C ALA A 140 15.54 -5.74 -9.49
N SER A 141 15.49 -5.31 -8.24
CA SER A 141 16.48 -5.69 -7.25
C SER A 141 16.25 -7.10 -6.71
N GLU A 142 17.28 -7.67 -6.10
CA GLU A 142 17.22 -8.95 -5.40
C GLU A 142 16.08 -8.96 -4.35
N GLY A 143 15.34 -10.07 -4.29
CA GLY A 143 14.20 -10.25 -3.38
C GLY A 143 12.90 -9.62 -3.84
N PHE A 144 12.85 -8.96 -5.00
CA PHE A 144 11.65 -8.27 -5.48
C PHE A 144 10.41 -9.17 -5.50
N VAL A 145 10.48 -10.33 -6.16
CA VAL A 145 9.34 -11.27 -6.27
C VAL A 145 8.86 -11.72 -4.89
N GLU A 146 9.80 -12.08 -4.01
CA GLU A 146 9.47 -12.54 -2.64
C GLU A 146 8.74 -11.45 -1.84
N TRP A 147 9.16 -10.19 -1.95
CA TRP A 147 8.53 -9.09 -1.23
C TRP A 147 7.18 -8.69 -1.82
N VAL A 148 7.00 -8.74 -3.15
CA VAL A 148 5.67 -8.58 -3.78
C VAL A 148 4.69 -9.60 -3.20
N LEU A 149 5.12 -10.86 -3.06
CA LEU A 149 4.28 -11.92 -2.47
C LEU A 149 3.96 -11.70 -0.99
N LYS A 150 4.93 -11.24 -0.20
CA LYS A 150 4.71 -10.92 1.22
C LYS A 150 3.74 -9.76 1.43
N GLU A 151 3.86 -8.71 0.63
CA GLU A 151 3.07 -7.49 0.77
C GLU A 151 1.66 -7.62 0.19
N HIS A 152 1.53 -8.29 -0.94
CA HIS A 152 0.28 -8.37 -1.70
C HIS A 152 -0.39 -9.76 -1.68
N GLY A 153 0.22 -10.76 -1.05
CA GLY A 153 -0.29 -12.13 -0.99
C GLY A 153 -0.99 -12.44 0.33
N LEU A 154 -0.20 -12.70 1.38
CA LEU A 154 -0.71 -13.33 2.61
C LEU A 154 -1.67 -12.44 3.43
N ALA A 155 -1.47 -11.13 3.46
CA ALA A 155 -2.33 -10.18 4.18
C ALA A 155 -3.24 -9.37 3.25
N ALA A 156 -3.38 -9.79 1.99
CA ALA A 156 -4.09 -9.05 0.95
C ALA A 156 -5.53 -8.71 1.34
N GLU A 157 -6.26 -9.64 1.96
CA GLU A 157 -7.67 -9.44 2.35
C GLU A 157 -7.85 -8.53 3.58
N GLY A 158 -6.81 -8.34 4.39
CA GLY A 158 -6.83 -7.41 5.52
C GLY A 158 -6.56 -5.95 5.16
N THR A 159 -6.18 -5.66 3.93
CA THR A 159 -5.73 -4.31 3.52
C THR A 159 -6.79 -3.44 2.83
N PRO A 160 -7.80 -3.94 2.10
CA PRO A 160 -8.68 -3.08 1.29
C PRO A 160 -9.40 -2.00 2.07
N SER A 161 -10.10 -2.36 3.16
CA SER A 161 -10.78 -1.37 4.01
C SER A 161 -9.80 -0.35 4.62
N ARG A 162 -8.60 -0.78 4.99
CA ARG A 162 -7.56 0.09 5.54
C ARG A 162 -6.95 1.01 4.47
N ASN A 163 -6.77 0.51 3.25
CA ASN A 163 -6.37 1.31 2.09
C ASN A 163 -7.41 2.39 1.78
N ALA A 164 -8.68 2.01 1.70
CA ALA A 164 -9.76 2.95 1.44
C ALA A 164 -9.83 4.08 2.47
N TYR A 165 -9.52 3.77 3.74
CA TYR A 165 -9.38 4.80 4.78
C TYR A 165 -8.18 5.71 4.57
N MET A 166 -7.01 5.13 4.28
CA MET A 166 -5.77 5.89 4.15
C MET A 166 -5.78 6.80 2.91
N TYR A 167 -6.29 6.28 1.79
CA TYR A 167 -6.27 6.98 0.50
C TYR A 167 -7.61 7.62 0.14
N GLY A 168 -8.61 7.54 1.02
CA GLY A 168 -9.90 8.17 0.78
C GLY A 168 -10.66 7.65 -0.44
N GLU A 169 -10.42 6.39 -0.85
CA GLU A 169 -10.94 5.81 -2.10
C GLU A 169 -12.46 5.86 -2.23
N ASN A 170 -13.18 5.89 -1.11
CA ASN A 170 -14.64 5.96 -1.07
C ASN A 170 -15.17 7.40 -0.86
N LEU A 171 -14.28 8.37 -0.66
CA LEU A 171 -14.66 9.77 -0.47
C LEU A 171 -14.96 10.43 -1.82
N PRO A 172 -15.94 11.34 -1.89
CA PRO A 172 -16.12 12.15 -3.08
C PRO A 172 -14.88 13.05 -3.29
N ILE A 173 -14.41 13.16 -4.54
CA ILE A 173 -13.35 14.09 -4.93
C ILE A 173 -13.91 15.50 -4.80
N SER A 174 -13.55 16.20 -3.73
CA SER A 174 -14.06 17.54 -3.41
C SER A 174 -13.31 18.17 -2.24
N ALA A 175 -13.53 19.46 -2.00
CA ALA A 175 -13.00 20.18 -0.84
C ALA A 175 -13.50 19.66 0.52
N THR A 176 -14.58 18.92 0.57
CA THR A 176 -15.12 18.27 1.78
C THR A 176 -14.82 16.78 1.88
N GLY A 177 -14.22 16.19 0.85
CA GLY A 177 -13.83 14.79 0.76
C GLY A 177 -12.34 14.62 0.46
N LEU A 178 -12.04 13.81 -0.57
CA LEU A 178 -10.69 13.58 -1.06
C LEU A 178 -10.15 14.82 -1.78
N VAL A 179 -9.02 15.32 -1.31
CA VAL A 179 -8.33 16.49 -1.88
C VAL A 179 -7.01 16.09 -2.53
N ASP A 180 -6.27 15.20 -1.87
CA ASP A 180 -4.93 14.78 -2.27
C ASP A 180 -4.50 13.62 -1.36
N ASP A 181 -3.54 12.80 -1.78
CA ASP A 181 -2.92 11.74 -0.97
C ASP A 181 -1.53 12.11 -0.44
N GLY A 182 -1.08 13.33 -0.71
CA GLY A 182 0.22 13.85 -0.28
C GLY A 182 1.35 13.53 -1.25
N LEU A 183 1.47 12.29 -1.70
CA LEU A 183 2.46 11.89 -2.70
C LEU A 183 1.94 11.99 -4.14
N GLY A 184 0.63 12.08 -4.31
CA GLY A 184 -0.09 12.26 -5.56
C GLY A 184 -1.54 12.60 -5.27
N GLN A 185 -2.37 12.74 -6.30
CA GLN A 185 -3.76 13.17 -6.14
C GLN A 185 -4.65 12.08 -5.52
N ALA A 186 -4.61 10.87 -6.06
CA ALA A 186 -5.40 9.71 -5.63
C ALA A 186 -4.86 8.42 -6.25
N ILE A 187 -5.36 7.29 -5.77
CA ILE A 187 -5.15 6.00 -6.41
C ILE A 187 -6.19 5.82 -7.51
N GLU A 188 -5.73 5.54 -8.73
CA GLU A 188 -6.59 5.26 -9.87
C GLU A 188 -7.28 3.89 -9.78
N GLY A 189 -8.40 3.75 -10.46
CA GLY A 189 -9.03 2.48 -10.77
C GLY A 189 -8.32 1.75 -11.92
N GLY A 190 -8.83 0.59 -12.32
CA GLY A 190 -8.31 -0.19 -13.44
C GLY A 190 -7.61 -1.47 -13.02
N GLN A 191 -6.89 -2.09 -13.95
CA GLN A 191 -6.27 -3.40 -13.75
C GLN A 191 -4.83 -3.26 -13.28
N VAL A 192 -4.54 -3.77 -12.08
CA VAL A 192 -3.17 -3.98 -11.61
C VAL A 192 -2.66 -5.27 -12.23
N THR A 193 -1.59 -5.19 -12.99
CA THR A 193 -0.97 -6.29 -13.73
C THR A 193 0.43 -6.57 -13.19
N TYR A 194 1.03 -7.68 -13.64
CA TYR A 194 2.38 -8.03 -13.21
C TYR A 194 3.10 -8.83 -14.31
N ILE A 195 4.36 -8.51 -14.53
CA ILE A 195 5.32 -9.32 -15.29
C ILE A 195 6.55 -9.49 -14.40
N ALA A 196 6.98 -10.74 -14.18
CA ALA A 196 8.14 -11.01 -13.34
C ALA A 196 9.42 -10.43 -13.93
N PRO A 197 10.36 -9.92 -13.09
CA PRO A 197 11.66 -9.48 -13.55
C PRO A 197 12.42 -10.61 -14.24
N THR A 198 13.09 -10.29 -15.36
CA THR A 198 14.00 -11.22 -16.06
C THR A 198 15.44 -11.01 -15.66
N GLU A 199 15.77 -9.83 -15.10
CA GLU A 199 17.11 -9.43 -14.69
C GLU A 199 17.09 -8.97 -13.23
N VAL A 200 17.90 -9.60 -12.39
CA VAL A 200 17.98 -9.29 -10.97
C VAL A 200 19.27 -8.53 -10.67
N ILE A 201 19.13 -7.34 -10.09
CA ILE A 201 20.26 -6.53 -9.61
C ILE A 201 20.54 -6.91 -8.15
N GLY A 202 21.73 -7.45 -7.90
CA GLY A 202 22.16 -7.81 -6.55
C GLY A 202 22.44 -6.61 -5.65
N GLN A 203 22.67 -6.88 -4.36
CA GLN A 203 22.89 -5.83 -3.34
C GLN A 203 24.17 -5.00 -3.57
N ASP A 204 25.13 -5.53 -4.31
CA ASP A 204 26.33 -4.78 -4.71
C ASP A 204 26.05 -3.71 -5.78
N GLY A 205 24.85 -3.74 -6.37
CA GLY A 205 24.49 -2.93 -7.53
C GLY A 205 25.11 -3.46 -8.81
N ALA A 206 24.92 -2.71 -9.90
CA ALA A 206 25.50 -3.05 -11.20
C ALA A 206 25.65 -1.81 -12.08
N THR A 207 26.57 -1.86 -13.04
CA THR A 207 26.65 -0.89 -14.14
C THR A 207 26.44 -1.64 -15.44
N LEU A 208 25.36 -1.34 -16.15
CA LEU A 208 24.97 -2.02 -17.38
C LEU A 208 24.78 -1.01 -18.52
N SER A 209 25.01 -1.46 -19.74
CA SER A 209 24.59 -0.74 -20.94
C SER A 209 23.29 -1.34 -21.45
N ILE A 210 22.24 -0.52 -21.55
CA ILE A 210 20.92 -0.90 -22.04
C ILE A 210 20.65 -0.05 -23.29
N ASP A 211 20.65 -0.68 -24.46
CA ASP A 211 20.44 -0.04 -25.76
C ASP A 211 21.21 1.30 -25.90
N GLY A 212 22.53 1.27 -25.63
CA GLY A 212 23.43 2.42 -25.73
C GLY A 212 23.45 3.35 -24.51
N VAL A 213 22.48 3.23 -23.58
CA VAL A 213 22.44 4.01 -22.35
C VAL A 213 23.14 3.29 -21.22
N GLN A 214 24.09 3.95 -20.56
CA GLN A 214 24.69 3.44 -19.33
C GLN A 214 23.77 3.69 -18.15
N VAL A 215 23.50 2.65 -17.36
CA VAL A 215 22.73 2.73 -16.13
C VAL A 215 23.58 2.19 -14.97
N GLU A 216 23.76 3.02 -13.94
CA GLU A 216 24.38 2.62 -12.68
C GLU A 216 23.27 2.32 -11.66
N PHE A 217 23.02 1.05 -11.42
CA PHE A 217 22.07 0.58 -10.42
C PHE A 217 22.70 0.55 -9.04
N MET A 218 22.01 1.08 -8.06
CA MET A 218 22.40 1.04 -6.65
C MET A 218 21.29 0.42 -5.82
N TYR A 219 21.55 -0.70 -5.16
CA TYR A 219 20.64 -1.25 -4.15
C TYR A 219 20.50 -0.24 -3.01
N ALA A 220 19.27 0.22 -2.77
CA ALA A 220 18.96 1.34 -1.90
C ALA A 220 17.69 1.06 -1.05
N PRO A 221 17.73 0.05 -0.17
CA PRO A 221 16.60 -0.24 0.70
C PRO A 221 16.30 0.97 1.58
N GLY A 222 15.01 1.24 1.78
CA GLY A 222 14.54 2.40 2.53
C GLY A 222 13.04 2.35 2.68
N GLU A 223 12.33 2.97 1.76
CA GLU A 223 10.87 2.92 1.69
C GLU A 223 10.37 1.49 1.48
N ALA A 224 11.02 0.73 0.63
CA ALA A 224 10.83 -0.71 0.47
C ALA A 224 12.17 -1.44 0.68
N PRO A 225 12.15 -2.70 1.17
CA PRO A 225 13.36 -3.50 1.35
C PRO A 225 14.12 -3.76 0.05
N THR A 226 13.43 -3.69 -1.08
CA THR A 226 13.93 -3.93 -2.43
C THR A 226 14.19 -2.65 -3.21
N GLY A 227 14.28 -1.50 -2.53
CA GLY A 227 14.51 -0.21 -3.16
C GLY A 227 15.79 -0.18 -4.00
N MET A 228 15.71 0.46 -5.17
CA MET A 228 16.82 0.60 -6.12
C MET A 228 16.85 2.00 -6.70
N HIS A 229 18.03 2.64 -6.68
CA HIS A 229 18.27 3.89 -7.37
C HIS A 229 18.97 3.64 -8.70
N CYS A 230 18.65 4.47 -9.72
CA CYS A 230 19.21 4.37 -11.06
C CYS A 230 19.85 5.70 -11.45
N TYR A 231 21.17 5.71 -11.70
CA TYR A 231 21.85 6.88 -12.22
C TYR A 231 22.18 6.71 -13.71
N PHE A 232 21.87 7.73 -14.48
CA PHE A 232 22.06 7.82 -15.93
C PHE A 232 23.15 8.88 -16.23
N PRO A 233 24.42 8.49 -16.37
CA PRO A 233 25.53 9.44 -16.53
C PRO A 233 25.40 10.34 -17.76
N GLN A 234 24.87 9.82 -18.90
CA GLN A 234 24.68 10.59 -20.13
C GLN A 234 23.72 11.77 -19.95
N PHE A 235 22.80 11.64 -19.02
CA PHE A 235 21.74 12.64 -18.77
C PHE A 235 21.95 13.39 -17.45
N ASN A 236 23.00 13.11 -16.68
CA ASN A 236 23.21 13.62 -15.32
C ASN A 236 21.95 13.46 -14.44
N THR A 237 21.18 12.38 -14.66
CA THR A 237 19.89 12.14 -14.01
C THR A 237 19.96 10.99 -13.03
N LEU A 238 19.45 11.21 -11.82
CA LEU A 238 19.31 10.20 -10.78
C LEU A 238 17.83 9.95 -10.47
N HIS A 239 17.37 8.71 -10.61
CA HIS A 239 16.08 8.24 -10.13
C HIS A 239 16.26 7.62 -8.75
N VAL A 240 15.49 8.08 -7.75
CA VAL A 240 15.65 7.70 -6.34
C VAL A 240 14.45 6.90 -5.80
N ALA A 241 13.68 6.28 -6.68
CA ALA A 241 12.46 5.56 -6.29
C ALA A 241 11.59 6.43 -5.36
N ASP A 242 11.12 5.86 -4.26
CA ASP A 242 10.35 6.54 -3.23
C ASP A 242 11.17 6.95 -2.00
N ASN A 243 12.48 6.79 -2.07
CA ASN A 243 13.33 7.16 -0.94
C ASN A 243 13.38 8.66 -0.66
N CYS A 244 13.13 9.51 -1.66
CA CYS A 244 13.13 10.97 -1.53
C CYS A 244 12.18 11.61 -2.54
N TYR A 245 11.23 12.43 -2.07
CA TYR A 245 10.36 13.29 -2.90
C TYR A 245 9.87 14.51 -2.10
N MET A 246 8.95 15.31 -2.62
CA MET A 246 8.61 16.62 -2.09
C MET A 246 7.66 16.62 -0.90
N CYS A 247 7.60 15.53 -0.14
CA CYS A 247 6.99 15.50 1.20
C CYS A 247 7.67 14.44 2.07
N MET A 248 7.36 14.44 3.38
CA MET A 248 7.85 13.41 4.30
C MET A 248 7.19 12.07 3.97
N HIS A 249 7.99 11.06 3.74
CA HIS A 249 7.47 9.70 3.61
C HIS A 249 7.12 9.08 4.97
N ASN A 250 6.27 8.05 4.96
CA ASN A 250 5.97 7.29 6.15
C ASN A 250 7.02 6.18 6.40
N ILE A 251 7.50 6.05 7.65
CA ILE A 251 8.31 4.92 8.12
C ILE A 251 7.39 3.75 8.53
N TYR A 252 6.17 4.07 8.92
CA TYR A 252 5.07 3.13 9.10
C TYR A 252 3.83 3.69 8.41
N THR A 253 3.28 2.93 7.47
CA THR A 253 2.05 3.31 6.77
C THR A 253 0.81 2.92 7.58
N ILE A 254 -0.16 3.83 7.69
CA ILE A 254 -1.35 3.60 8.53
C ILE A 254 -2.31 2.52 7.99
N ARG A 255 -2.23 2.18 6.69
CA ARG A 255 -2.93 1.02 6.13
C ARG A 255 -2.43 -0.30 6.71
N GLY A 256 -1.21 -0.33 7.20
CA GLY A 256 -0.51 -1.51 7.71
C GLY A 256 0.56 -1.99 6.72
N ALA A 257 1.75 -2.15 7.23
CA ALA A 257 2.90 -2.77 6.57
C ALA A 257 3.97 -3.07 7.64
N PHE A 258 5.04 -3.74 7.24
CA PHE A 258 6.21 -3.87 8.09
C PHE A 258 6.81 -2.47 8.37
N PRO A 259 7.19 -2.15 9.62
CA PRO A 259 7.93 -0.93 9.90
C PRO A 259 9.25 -0.92 9.12
N ARG A 260 9.59 0.23 8.54
CA ARG A 260 10.79 0.42 7.72
C ARG A 260 12.01 0.71 8.58
N ASP A 261 13.19 0.25 8.12
CA ASP A 261 14.45 0.57 8.79
C ASP A 261 14.89 2.00 8.44
N ALA A 262 14.61 2.94 9.33
CA ALA A 262 14.93 4.35 9.14
C ALA A 262 16.44 4.62 9.07
N LEU A 263 17.28 3.81 9.76
CA LEU A 263 18.72 3.97 9.72
C LEU A 263 19.29 3.53 8.36
N GLN A 264 18.86 2.36 7.87
CA GLN A 264 19.23 1.86 6.55
C GLN A 264 18.75 2.80 5.45
N TRP A 265 17.54 3.35 5.58
CA TRP A 265 17.00 4.33 4.64
C TRP A 265 17.87 5.59 4.57
N ALA A 266 18.21 6.19 5.72
CA ALA A 266 19.09 7.34 5.77
C ALA A 266 20.48 7.04 5.15
N ASP A 267 21.02 5.83 5.35
CA ASP A 267 22.26 5.39 4.70
C ASP A 267 22.12 5.28 3.18
N SER A 268 21.03 4.71 2.69
CA SER A 268 20.76 4.60 1.24
C SER A 268 20.70 5.97 0.57
N VAL A 269 20.05 6.94 1.22
CA VAL A 269 20.03 8.34 0.73
C VAL A 269 21.44 8.97 0.78
N ALA A 270 22.19 8.72 1.86
CA ALA A 270 23.56 9.22 1.98
C ALA A 270 24.49 8.66 0.89
N ARG A 271 24.35 7.36 0.57
CA ARG A 271 25.14 6.72 -0.50
C ARG A 271 24.86 7.30 -1.88
N SER A 272 23.65 7.84 -2.12
CA SER A 272 23.29 8.49 -3.38
C SER A 272 24.09 9.77 -3.64
N LEU A 273 24.66 10.41 -2.63
CA LEU A 273 25.56 11.56 -2.76
C LEU A 273 26.84 11.26 -3.54
N LYS A 274 27.18 9.97 -3.75
CA LYS A 274 28.30 9.57 -4.63
C LYS A 274 28.08 10.01 -6.08
N PHE A 275 26.84 10.13 -6.52
CA PHE A 275 26.48 10.60 -7.86
C PHE A 275 26.55 12.15 -7.95
N ASN A 276 27.74 12.67 -7.72
CA ASN A 276 27.98 14.10 -7.52
C ASN A 276 27.84 14.98 -8.77
N LYS A 277 27.60 14.36 -9.92
CA LYS A 277 27.31 15.05 -11.20
C LYS A 277 25.82 15.12 -11.51
N THR A 278 24.96 14.67 -10.58
CA THR A 278 23.52 14.73 -10.78
C THR A 278 23.03 16.17 -10.87
N GLU A 279 22.46 16.53 -12.00
CA GLU A 279 21.81 17.82 -12.23
C GLU A 279 20.29 17.71 -12.15
N TYR A 280 19.77 16.51 -12.35
CA TYR A 280 18.33 16.19 -12.38
C TYR A 280 18.04 15.02 -11.46
N LEU A 281 17.26 15.26 -10.42
CA LEU A 281 16.77 14.18 -9.56
C LEU A 281 15.29 14.00 -9.83
N VAL A 282 14.90 12.77 -10.16
CA VAL A 282 13.52 12.34 -10.37
C VAL A 282 13.16 11.23 -9.36
N SER A 283 11.89 11.14 -9.00
CA SER A 283 11.36 10.19 -8.03
C SER A 283 10.02 9.65 -8.47
N GLY A 284 9.56 8.60 -7.79
CA GLY A 284 8.27 7.98 -8.05
C GLY A 284 7.06 8.90 -7.81
N HIS A 285 7.23 10.00 -7.06
CA HIS A 285 6.15 10.92 -6.70
C HIS A 285 6.55 12.38 -6.79
N ASN A 286 5.54 13.28 -6.80
CA ASN A 286 5.66 14.74 -6.83
C ASN A 286 6.48 15.24 -8.05
N TRP A 287 7.38 16.19 -7.86
CA TRP A 287 8.12 16.87 -8.94
C TRP A 287 9.64 16.80 -8.74
N PRO A 288 10.44 16.91 -9.84
CA PRO A 288 11.89 16.79 -9.82
C PRO A 288 12.60 17.92 -9.06
N VAL A 289 13.86 17.67 -8.71
CA VAL A 289 14.84 18.66 -8.26
C VAL A 289 15.83 18.95 -9.39
N PHE A 290 16.12 20.22 -9.63
CA PHE A 290 16.98 20.71 -10.71
C PHE A 290 18.19 21.45 -10.14
N GLY A 291 19.37 21.17 -10.67
CA GLY A 291 20.64 21.79 -10.28
C GLY A 291 21.46 20.91 -9.32
N ALA A 292 22.76 20.78 -9.56
CA ALA A 292 23.62 19.86 -8.81
C ALA A 292 23.72 20.22 -7.32
N ASP A 293 23.79 21.51 -6.98
CA ASP A 293 23.85 21.97 -5.58
C ASP A 293 22.51 21.76 -4.86
N GLU A 294 21.40 21.99 -5.55
CA GLU A 294 20.05 21.76 -5.06
C GLU A 294 19.78 20.29 -4.82
N VAL A 295 20.18 19.40 -5.74
CA VAL A 295 20.08 17.94 -5.59
C VAL A 295 20.88 17.47 -4.38
N LYS A 296 22.14 17.91 -4.27
CA LYS A 296 22.98 17.58 -3.13
C LYS A 296 22.38 18.06 -1.81
N THR A 297 21.85 19.28 -1.78
CA THR A 297 21.20 19.87 -0.61
C THR A 297 19.94 19.09 -0.25
N PHE A 298 19.08 18.80 -1.22
CA PHE A 298 17.85 18.02 -1.04
C PHE A 298 18.12 16.64 -0.47
N LEU A 299 19.03 15.86 -1.07
CA LEU A 299 19.42 14.53 -0.58
C LEU A 299 19.99 14.59 0.85
N SER A 300 20.83 15.59 1.14
CA SER A 300 21.38 15.77 2.48
C SER A 300 20.30 16.05 3.52
N GLN A 301 19.34 16.92 3.18
CA GLN A 301 18.24 17.29 4.07
C GLN A 301 17.25 16.15 4.26
N GLN A 302 16.94 15.37 3.22
CA GLN A 302 16.12 14.15 3.33
C GLN A 302 16.76 13.14 4.28
N ARG A 303 18.03 12.82 4.06
CA ARG A 303 18.82 11.97 4.96
C ARG A 303 18.77 12.47 6.40
N ASP A 304 19.02 13.76 6.61
CA ASP A 304 19.09 14.37 7.95
C ASP A 304 17.71 14.32 8.64
N GLY A 305 16.62 14.52 7.90
CA GLY A 305 15.27 14.39 8.42
C GLY A 305 14.95 12.98 8.90
N ILE A 306 15.26 11.96 8.09
CA ILE A 306 15.05 10.55 8.43
C ILE A 306 15.93 10.16 9.63
N LYS A 307 17.22 10.52 9.57
CA LYS A 307 18.17 10.23 10.65
C LYS A 307 17.82 10.93 11.96
N PHE A 308 17.33 12.17 11.91
CA PHE A 308 16.85 12.88 13.10
C PHE A 308 15.68 12.14 13.75
N MET A 309 14.68 11.71 12.98
CA MET A 309 13.55 10.93 13.50
C MET A 309 14.05 9.65 14.18
N HIS A 310 14.94 8.93 13.54
CA HIS A 310 15.54 7.71 14.08
C HIS A 310 16.27 7.98 15.41
N ASP A 311 17.26 8.85 15.38
CA ASP A 311 18.18 9.05 16.52
C ASP A 311 17.44 9.63 17.74
N GLN A 312 16.53 10.59 17.54
CA GLN A 312 15.76 11.18 18.65
C GLN A 312 14.72 10.22 19.22
N THR A 313 14.13 9.36 18.39
CA THR A 313 13.26 8.28 18.87
C THR A 313 14.02 7.32 19.77
N LEU A 314 15.17 6.81 19.31
CA LEU A 314 15.99 5.89 20.11
C LEU A 314 16.51 6.55 21.39
N ARG A 315 16.91 7.82 21.32
CA ARG A 315 17.37 8.57 22.49
C ARG A 315 16.30 8.59 23.59
N LEU A 316 15.05 8.91 23.25
CA LEU A 316 13.96 8.96 24.23
C LEU A 316 13.53 7.54 24.65
N MET A 317 13.49 6.60 23.73
CA MET A 317 13.24 5.18 24.00
C MET A 317 14.23 4.62 25.05
N ASN A 318 15.51 4.96 24.93
CA ASN A 318 16.55 4.55 25.88
C ASN A 318 16.45 5.26 27.24
N PHE A 319 15.67 6.33 27.36
CA PHE A 319 15.25 6.91 28.64
C PHE A 319 13.99 6.25 29.22
N GLY A 320 13.38 5.29 28.53
CA GLY A 320 12.19 4.57 28.99
C GLY A 320 10.86 5.23 28.62
N TYR A 321 10.86 6.23 27.74
CA TYR A 321 9.61 6.82 27.25
C TYR A 321 8.87 5.84 26.32
N VAL A 322 7.54 5.84 26.44
CA VAL A 322 6.66 5.00 25.59
C VAL A 322 6.32 5.70 24.26
N PRO A 323 5.90 4.94 23.22
CA PRO A 323 5.71 5.50 21.88
C PRO A 323 4.81 6.72 21.81
N ALA A 324 3.75 6.76 22.62
CA ALA A 324 2.80 7.87 22.65
C ALA A 324 3.43 9.16 23.21
N GLU A 325 4.28 9.05 24.23
CA GLU A 325 5.00 10.18 24.82
C GLU A 325 6.05 10.70 23.83
N ILE A 326 6.87 9.81 23.27
CA ILE A 326 7.92 10.17 22.30
C ILE A 326 7.30 10.92 21.12
N ALA A 327 6.22 10.40 20.54
CA ALA A 327 5.53 11.00 19.40
C ALA A 327 4.93 12.41 19.68
N ASN A 328 4.72 12.76 20.94
CA ASN A 328 4.24 14.09 21.33
C ASN A 328 5.36 15.03 21.80
N GLN A 329 6.57 14.53 22.04
CA GLN A 329 7.74 15.32 22.48
C GLN A 329 8.68 15.68 21.33
N ILE A 330 8.80 14.83 20.31
CA ILE A 330 9.72 15.08 19.20
C ILE A 330 9.15 16.13 18.26
N GLU A 331 9.96 17.17 18.03
CA GLU A 331 9.73 18.21 17.03
C GLU A 331 10.99 18.41 16.20
N PHE A 332 10.86 18.68 14.93
CA PHE A 332 11.99 19.05 14.09
C PHE A 332 12.60 20.38 14.56
N PRO A 333 13.94 20.48 14.56
CA PRO A 333 14.59 21.77 14.77
C PRO A 333 14.22 22.74 13.65
N PRO A 334 14.28 24.06 13.88
CA PRO A 334 13.88 25.07 12.88
C PRO A 334 14.56 24.93 11.53
N SER A 335 15.77 24.36 11.46
CA SER A 335 16.50 24.08 10.23
C SER A 335 15.82 23.03 9.34
N LEU A 336 15.17 22.03 9.94
CA LEU A 336 14.43 20.96 9.24
C LEU A 336 12.94 21.30 9.12
N ALA A 337 12.33 21.86 10.16
CA ALA A 337 10.89 22.15 10.20
C ALA A 337 10.39 23.08 9.08
N ARG A 338 11.24 23.98 8.57
CA ARG A 338 10.91 24.91 7.49
C ARG A 338 11.00 24.30 6.08
N LEU A 339 11.57 23.09 5.95
CA LEU A 339 11.80 22.47 4.66
C LEU A 339 10.49 21.88 4.12
N TRP A 340 10.14 22.24 2.88
CA TRP A 340 8.92 21.77 2.24
C TRP A 340 8.86 20.25 2.17
N HIS A 341 9.92 19.61 1.70
CA HIS A 341 10.05 18.18 1.51
C HIS A 341 10.15 17.35 2.82
N LEU A 342 10.15 18.01 3.99
CA LEU A 342 10.01 17.36 5.29
C LEU A 342 8.66 17.67 5.96
N ARG A 343 7.73 18.32 5.28
CA ARG A 343 6.36 18.48 5.78
C ARG A 343 5.56 17.18 5.66
N GLY A 344 4.66 17.01 6.59
CA GLY A 344 3.96 15.74 6.79
C GLY A 344 2.72 15.57 5.93
N TYR A 345 2.78 15.75 4.60
CA TYR A 345 1.61 15.60 3.74
C TYR A 345 1.19 14.13 3.56
N TYR A 346 2.16 13.20 3.54
CA TYR A 346 1.94 11.76 3.41
C TYR A 346 2.32 10.98 4.67
N GLY A 347 3.59 10.97 5.08
CA GLY A 347 4.01 10.52 6.39
C GLY A 347 3.77 11.59 7.46
N THR A 348 3.85 11.24 8.73
CA THR A 348 3.85 12.20 9.83
C THR A 348 4.97 11.92 10.81
N LEU A 349 5.55 12.97 11.39
CA LEU A 349 6.56 12.81 12.43
C LEU A 349 6.07 11.90 13.58
N LYS A 350 4.81 12.05 13.98
CA LYS A 350 4.20 11.26 15.08
C LYS A 350 4.07 9.77 14.75
N HIS A 351 3.67 9.42 13.53
CA HIS A 351 3.57 8.02 13.12
C HIS A 351 4.94 7.43 12.80
N ASN A 352 5.84 8.22 12.19
CA ASN A 352 7.19 7.79 11.91
C ASN A 352 7.95 7.42 13.18
N VAL A 353 7.84 8.23 14.22
CA VAL A 353 8.39 7.94 15.56
C VAL A 353 7.85 6.62 16.12
N ARG A 354 6.52 6.40 16.03
CA ARG A 354 5.92 5.13 16.46
C ARG A 354 6.38 3.94 15.62
N GLY A 355 6.56 4.15 14.32
CA GLY A 355 7.10 3.15 13.41
C GLY A 355 8.53 2.75 13.78
N ILE A 356 9.40 3.72 14.05
CA ILE A 356 10.77 3.49 14.52
C ILE A 356 10.77 2.73 15.86
N TYR A 357 9.94 3.14 16.81
CA TYR A 357 9.81 2.43 18.08
C TYR A 357 9.40 0.96 17.86
N ALA A 358 8.36 0.73 17.05
CA ALA A 358 7.87 -0.61 16.74
C ALA A 358 8.90 -1.49 16.02
N TYR A 359 9.75 -0.89 15.17
CA TYR A 359 10.83 -1.61 14.49
C TYR A 359 11.82 -2.23 15.48
N TYR A 360 12.16 -1.52 16.58
CA TYR A 360 13.14 -1.98 17.56
C TYR A 360 12.54 -2.78 18.71
N LEU A 361 11.37 -2.39 19.24
CA LEU A 361 10.79 -2.96 20.46
C LEU A 361 9.41 -3.61 20.25
N GLY A 362 8.83 -3.53 19.04
CA GLY A 362 7.50 -4.07 18.77
C GLY A 362 6.37 -3.20 19.32
N TRP A 363 5.20 -3.79 19.51
CA TRP A 363 3.96 -3.08 19.89
C TRP A 363 3.82 -2.84 21.39
N TYR A 364 4.46 -3.66 22.24
CA TYR A 364 4.33 -3.60 23.70
C TYR A 364 5.14 -2.45 24.27
N ASP A 365 4.49 -1.63 25.11
CA ASP A 365 5.09 -0.43 25.68
C ASP A 365 5.96 -0.69 26.95
N GLY A 366 6.01 -1.96 27.41
CA GLY A 366 6.77 -2.37 28.59
C GLY A 366 6.02 -2.21 29.90
N ASN A 367 4.79 -1.68 29.92
CA ASN A 367 3.99 -1.51 31.13
C ASN A 367 3.20 -2.80 31.45
N PRO A 368 3.47 -3.47 32.58
CA PRO A 368 2.73 -4.71 32.92
C PRO A 368 1.21 -4.54 33.05
N ALA A 369 0.71 -3.31 33.26
CA ALA A 369 -0.73 -3.04 33.30
C ALA A 369 -1.44 -3.26 31.95
N THR A 370 -0.69 -3.22 30.83
CA THR A 370 -1.17 -3.44 29.47
C THR A 370 -0.66 -4.76 28.87
N LEU A 371 -0.08 -5.65 29.70
CA LEU A 371 0.51 -6.91 29.22
C LEU A 371 -0.56 -7.91 28.75
N ASP A 372 -1.67 -8.00 29.46
CA ASP A 372 -2.82 -8.86 29.15
C ASP A 372 -4.09 -8.02 29.22
N GLU A 373 -4.36 -7.30 28.14
CA GLU A 373 -5.47 -6.37 28.06
C GLU A 373 -6.82 -7.11 28.00
N LEU A 374 -7.81 -6.57 28.68
CA LEU A 374 -9.19 -7.04 28.53
C LEU A 374 -9.63 -6.92 27.08
N PRO A 375 -10.48 -7.85 26.56
CA PRO A 375 -11.07 -7.69 25.24
C PRO A 375 -11.74 -6.33 25.09
N PRO A 376 -11.62 -5.65 23.93
CA PRO A 376 -12.06 -4.25 23.77
C PRO A 376 -13.51 -3.99 24.22
N ARG A 377 -14.44 -4.91 23.92
CA ARG A 377 -15.85 -4.81 24.34
C ARG A 377 -16.02 -4.88 25.87
N VAL A 378 -15.27 -5.75 26.53
CA VAL A 378 -15.29 -5.89 28.01
C VAL A 378 -14.70 -4.66 28.66
N LEU A 379 -13.55 -4.19 28.16
CA LEU A 379 -12.90 -2.97 28.64
C LEU A 379 -13.82 -1.76 28.47
N ALA A 380 -14.44 -1.61 27.30
CA ALA A 380 -15.37 -0.53 27.01
C ALA A 380 -16.57 -0.50 27.96
N LYS A 381 -17.20 -1.67 28.20
CA LYS A 381 -18.33 -1.79 29.13
C LYS A 381 -17.95 -1.33 30.53
N LYS A 382 -16.83 -1.84 31.07
CA LYS A 382 -16.33 -1.42 32.40
C LYS A 382 -15.99 0.06 32.46
N THR A 383 -15.33 0.59 31.44
CA THR A 383 -14.99 2.03 31.36
C THR A 383 -16.24 2.89 31.42
N LEU A 384 -17.27 2.58 30.64
CA LEU A 384 -18.54 3.31 30.63
C LEU A 384 -19.27 3.24 31.98
N GLU A 385 -19.26 2.08 32.65
CA GLU A 385 -19.81 1.94 34.01
C GLU A 385 -19.11 2.89 34.99
N TYR A 386 -17.78 2.93 34.99
CA TYR A 386 -17.01 3.85 35.86
C TYR A 386 -17.23 5.33 35.50
N MET A 387 -17.58 5.66 34.26
CA MET A 387 -17.84 7.02 33.82
C MET A 387 -19.28 7.51 34.09
N GLY A 388 -20.15 6.64 34.60
CA GLY A 388 -21.52 6.96 34.97
C GLY A 388 -22.56 6.54 33.91
N GLY A 389 -22.18 5.76 32.94
CA GLY A 389 -23.06 5.22 31.88
C GLY A 389 -23.02 5.98 30.57
N VAL A 390 -23.61 5.38 29.55
CA VAL A 390 -23.55 5.85 28.14
C VAL A 390 -24.11 7.26 27.99
N ASP A 391 -25.28 7.55 28.57
CA ASP A 391 -25.94 8.85 28.41
C ASP A 391 -25.13 10.01 28.97
N ILE A 392 -24.53 9.80 30.16
CA ILE A 392 -23.64 10.79 30.80
C ILE A 392 -22.39 11.02 29.96
N VAL A 393 -21.84 9.96 29.38
CA VAL A 393 -20.65 10.06 28.51
C VAL A 393 -20.97 10.88 27.27
N ILE A 394 -22.11 10.63 26.61
CA ILE A 394 -22.52 11.39 25.42
C ILE A 394 -22.80 12.85 25.75
N GLU A 395 -23.46 13.14 26.89
CA GLU A 395 -23.71 14.51 27.34
C GLU A 395 -22.40 15.28 27.53
N LYS A 396 -21.44 14.71 28.29
CA LYS A 396 -20.12 15.31 28.48
C LYS A 396 -19.35 15.46 27.16
N ALA A 397 -19.45 14.48 26.25
CA ALA A 397 -18.79 14.56 24.96
C ALA A 397 -19.33 15.71 24.09
N ARG A 398 -20.60 16.09 24.23
CA ARG A 398 -21.16 17.29 23.56
C ARG A 398 -20.53 18.58 24.10
N ASP A 399 -20.39 18.69 25.42
CA ASP A 399 -19.75 19.85 26.03
C ASP A 399 -18.27 19.99 25.59
N GLU A 400 -17.56 18.86 25.49
CA GLU A 400 -16.18 18.81 25.00
C GLU A 400 -16.08 19.15 23.50
N PHE A 401 -17.11 18.83 22.71
CA PHE A 401 -17.19 19.17 21.29
C PHE A 401 -17.20 20.69 21.08
N GLU A 402 -18.02 21.42 21.85
CA GLU A 402 -18.07 22.89 21.81
C GLU A 402 -16.74 23.54 22.20
N GLN A 403 -15.91 22.83 22.97
CA GLN A 403 -14.56 23.26 23.35
C GLN A 403 -13.48 22.90 22.33
N GLY A 404 -13.83 22.14 21.29
CA GLY A 404 -12.89 21.68 20.26
C GLY A 404 -12.00 20.48 20.65
N ASN A 405 -12.35 19.77 21.73
CA ASN A 405 -11.58 18.63 22.24
C ASN A 405 -11.82 17.33 21.44
N TYR A 406 -11.85 17.41 20.11
CA TYR A 406 -12.27 16.34 19.20
C TYR A 406 -11.50 15.02 19.38
N ARG A 407 -10.19 15.06 19.61
CA ARG A 407 -9.38 13.84 19.82
C ARG A 407 -9.82 13.09 21.08
N TRP A 408 -10.16 13.82 22.15
CA TRP A 408 -10.67 13.24 23.39
C TRP A 408 -12.05 12.62 23.19
N ILE A 409 -12.93 13.32 22.50
CA ILE A 409 -14.29 12.85 22.18
C ILE A 409 -14.23 11.53 21.45
N LEU A 410 -13.40 11.41 20.42
CA LEU A 410 -13.26 10.15 19.67
C LEU A 410 -12.77 9.01 20.55
N HIS A 411 -11.82 9.29 21.46
CA HIS A 411 -11.34 8.25 22.39
C HIS A 411 -12.48 7.73 23.28
N ILE A 412 -13.35 8.60 23.75
CA ILE A 412 -14.43 8.24 24.67
C ILE A 412 -15.63 7.64 23.94
N LEU A 413 -16.06 8.23 22.82
CA LEU A 413 -17.17 7.70 22.03
C LEU A 413 -16.86 6.35 21.39
N ASN A 414 -15.59 6.08 21.12
CA ASN A 414 -15.15 4.76 20.68
C ASN A 414 -15.52 3.66 21.71
N GLN A 415 -15.52 3.97 23.01
CA GLN A 415 -15.98 3.01 24.03
C GLN A 415 -17.50 2.75 23.90
N VAL A 416 -18.28 3.78 23.57
CA VAL A 416 -19.74 3.61 23.33
C VAL A 416 -19.99 2.74 22.12
N LEU A 417 -19.25 2.97 21.02
CA LEU A 417 -19.39 2.22 19.77
C LEU A 417 -18.95 0.76 19.90
N TRP A 418 -17.94 0.46 20.73
CA TRP A 418 -17.60 -0.92 21.07
C TRP A 418 -18.72 -1.69 21.76
N VAL A 419 -19.50 -1.03 22.62
CA VAL A 419 -20.60 -1.65 23.36
C VAL A 419 -21.88 -1.68 22.52
N ASN A 420 -22.17 -0.60 21.83
CA ASN A 420 -23.36 -0.47 20.96
C ASN A 420 -22.99 0.27 19.67
N PRO A 421 -22.61 -0.46 18.60
CA PRO A 421 -22.28 0.10 17.31
C PRO A 421 -23.40 0.94 16.68
N GLU A 422 -24.67 0.65 17.02
CA GLU A 422 -25.85 1.32 16.48
C GLU A 422 -26.31 2.54 17.29
N ASN A 423 -25.54 2.97 18.29
CA ASN A 423 -25.87 4.15 19.08
C ASN A 423 -25.83 5.44 18.24
N THR A 424 -26.96 5.87 17.72
CA THR A 424 -27.08 7.02 16.80
C THR A 424 -26.48 8.31 17.37
N PRO A 425 -26.77 8.74 18.63
CA PRO A 425 -26.15 9.94 19.18
C PRO A 425 -24.62 9.89 19.24
N ALA A 426 -24.03 8.72 19.55
CA ALA A 426 -22.60 8.55 19.58
C ALA A 426 -22.01 8.55 18.16
N ARG A 427 -22.66 7.89 17.19
CA ARG A 427 -22.24 7.90 15.77
C ARG A 427 -22.21 9.31 15.19
N GLU A 428 -23.30 10.07 15.38
CA GLU A 428 -23.40 11.44 14.87
C GLU A 428 -22.33 12.37 15.46
N LEU A 429 -22.13 12.31 16.77
CA LEU A 429 -21.14 13.15 17.44
C LEU A 429 -19.70 12.74 17.08
N ALA A 430 -19.41 11.43 16.98
CA ALA A 430 -18.14 10.93 16.54
C ALA A 430 -17.84 11.31 15.08
N ALA A 431 -18.84 11.19 14.19
CA ALA A 431 -18.71 11.61 12.79
C ALA A 431 -18.40 13.12 12.68
N ALA A 432 -19.07 13.94 13.45
CA ALA A 432 -18.81 15.38 13.51
C ALA A 432 -17.37 15.67 13.99
N ALA A 433 -16.90 14.99 15.05
CA ALA A 433 -15.54 15.15 15.57
C ALA A 433 -14.46 14.67 14.57
N HIS A 434 -14.70 13.54 13.89
CA HIS A 434 -13.86 13.07 12.80
C HIS A 434 -13.77 14.09 11.65
N THR A 435 -14.90 14.68 11.25
CA THR A 435 -14.97 15.71 10.21
C THR A 435 -14.10 16.93 10.57
N GLN A 436 -14.19 17.44 11.81
CA GLN A 436 -13.38 18.56 12.27
C GLN A 436 -11.88 18.24 12.24
N LEU A 437 -11.48 17.05 12.68
CA LEU A 437 -10.08 16.61 12.62
C LEU A 437 -9.60 16.42 11.17
N GLY A 438 -10.45 15.90 10.29
CA GLY A 438 -10.14 15.76 8.86
C GLY A 438 -9.93 17.12 8.19
N TYR A 439 -10.80 18.08 8.44
CA TYR A 439 -10.68 19.44 7.86
C TYR A 439 -9.45 20.19 8.35
N GLY A 440 -9.05 19.99 9.61
CA GLY A 440 -7.85 20.60 10.18
C GLY A 440 -6.54 19.88 9.88
N ALA A 441 -6.57 18.69 9.26
CA ALA A 441 -5.37 17.90 9.02
C ALA A 441 -4.53 18.46 7.86
N GLU A 442 -3.24 18.76 8.13
CA GLU A 442 -2.25 19.01 7.08
C GLU A 442 -1.87 17.73 6.34
N ASN A 443 -1.88 16.60 7.04
CA ASN A 443 -1.57 15.29 6.49
C ASN A 443 -2.77 14.75 5.71
N ALA A 444 -2.55 14.44 4.43
CA ALA A 444 -3.59 13.93 3.54
C ALA A 444 -4.17 12.58 4.02
N THR A 445 -3.30 11.63 4.41
CA THR A 445 -3.76 10.30 4.84
C THR A 445 -4.53 10.34 6.17
N TRP A 446 -4.20 11.29 7.08
CA TRP A 446 -5.01 11.50 8.28
C TRP A 446 -6.38 12.12 7.94
N ARG A 447 -6.38 13.13 7.06
CA ARG A 447 -7.62 13.72 6.56
C ARG A 447 -8.53 12.64 5.99
N ASN A 448 -8.00 11.84 5.08
CA ASN A 448 -8.73 10.78 4.40
C ASN A 448 -9.26 9.74 5.39
N ALA A 449 -8.44 9.30 6.35
CA ALA A 449 -8.86 8.35 7.38
C ALA A 449 -9.97 8.91 8.29
N TYR A 450 -9.86 10.17 8.72
CA TYR A 450 -10.90 10.80 9.54
C TYR A 450 -12.21 10.96 8.77
N LEU A 451 -12.15 11.43 7.52
CA LEU A 451 -13.36 11.62 6.71
C LEU A 451 -14.01 10.29 6.31
N SER A 452 -13.21 9.25 6.04
CA SER A 452 -13.73 7.89 5.79
C SER A 452 -14.43 7.33 7.03
N ALA A 453 -13.89 7.57 8.22
CA ALA A 453 -14.56 7.19 9.47
C ALA A 453 -15.89 7.95 9.66
N ALA A 454 -15.92 9.24 9.37
CA ALA A 454 -17.16 10.03 9.43
C ALA A 454 -18.21 9.49 8.43
N MET A 455 -17.79 9.11 7.24
CA MET A 455 -18.66 8.53 6.22
C MET A 455 -19.21 7.16 6.67
N GLU A 456 -18.37 6.24 7.16
CA GLU A 456 -18.80 4.94 7.68
C GLU A 456 -19.82 5.10 8.82
N LEU A 457 -19.57 6.01 9.77
CA LEU A 457 -20.47 6.27 10.90
C LEU A 457 -21.85 6.80 10.48
N THR A 458 -21.93 7.54 9.36
CA THR A 458 -23.19 8.16 8.89
C THR A 458 -23.89 7.38 7.80
N GLN A 459 -23.15 6.73 6.91
CA GLN A 459 -23.68 6.08 5.70
C GLN A 459 -23.49 4.55 5.71
N GLY A 460 -22.68 4.02 6.63
CA GLY A 460 -22.29 2.60 6.66
C GLY A 460 -21.14 2.28 5.71
N LEU A 461 -20.89 0.98 5.53
CA LEU A 461 -19.87 0.50 4.60
C LEU A 461 -20.31 0.74 3.14
N PRO A 462 -19.37 1.01 2.23
CA PRO A 462 -19.71 1.22 0.84
C PRO A 462 -20.20 -0.08 0.20
N GLU A 463 -21.24 0.03 -0.63
CA GLU A 463 -21.75 -1.06 -1.47
C GLU A 463 -21.00 -1.14 -2.83
N VAL A 464 -19.91 -0.44 -2.97
CA VAL A 464 -19.17 -0.38 -4.23
C VAL A 464 -18.41 -1.69 -4.43
N PRO A 465 -18.55 -2.33 -5.61
CA PRO A 465 -17.70 -3.48 -5.95
C PRO A 465 -16.22 -3.08 -5.88
N LYS A 466 -15.39 -3.99 -5.38
CA LYS A 466 -13.94 -3.83 -5.47
C LYS A 466 -13.57 -3.55 -6.93
N LEU A 467 -12.98 -2.43 -7.22
CA LEU A 467 -12.19 -2.27 -8.43
C LEU A 467 -11.12 -3.36 -8.35
N HIS A 468 -11.20 -4.36 -9.24
CA HIS A 468 -10.42 -5.59 -9.15
C HIS A 468 -8.94 -5.29 -9.32
N ARG A 469 -8.28 -4.93 -8.22
CA ARG A 469 -6.82 -4.95 -8.11
C ARG A 469 -6.37 -6.37 -7.79
N VAL A 470 -6.93 -7.35 -8.49
CA VAL A 470 -6.53 -8.73 -8.27
C VAL A 470 -5.20 -8.92 -8.96
N LEU A 471 -4.18 -9.16 -8.18
CA LEU A 471 -2.86 -9.56 -8.64
C LEU A 471 -2.88 -11.00 -9.21
N ARG A 472 -3.82 -11.29 -10.15
CA ARG A 472 -3.90 -12.60 -10.82
C ARG A 472 -2.58 -12.99 -11.47
N ASP A 473 -1.87 -12.00 -12.00
CA ASP A 473 -0.57 -12.24 -12.63
C ASP A 473 0.51 -12.58 -11.61
N VAL A 474 0.42 -12.06 -10.37
CA VAL A 474 1.37 -12.40 -9.30
C VAL A 474 1.30 -13.87 -8.96
N THR A 475 0.11 -14.49 -9.00
CA THR A 475 -0.02 -15.93 -8.76
C THR A 475 0.75 -16.79 -9.74
N ARG A 476 0.97 -16.32 -10.97
CA ARG A 476 1.79 -17.02 -11.97
C ARG A 476 3.26 -17.11 -11.54
N SER A 477 3.73 -16.16 -10.74
CA SER A 477 5.10 -16.10 -10.23
C SER A 477 5.25 -16.71 -8.83
N MET A 478 4.13 -17.03 -8.15
CA MET A 478 4.16 -17.72 -6.85
C MET A 478 4.61 -19.16 -7.02
N SER A 479 5.41 -19.70 -6.08
CA SER A 479 5.55 -21.14 -6.00
C SER A 479 4.21 -21.78 -5.58
N VAL A 480 4.00 -23.05 -5.91
CA VAL A 480 2.79 -23.77 -5.49
C VAL A 480 2.64 -23.76 -3.97
N LEU A 481 3.74 -23.87 -3.24
CA LEU A 481 3.72 -23.80 -1.77
C LEU A 481 3.21 -22.44 -1.28
N HIS A 482 3.61 -21.33 -1.88
CA HIS A 482 3.10 -20.01 -1.49
C HIS A 482 1.59 -19.87 -1.78
N MET A 483 1.08 -20.46 -2.87
CA MET A 483 -0.36 -20.48 -3.15
C MET A 483 -1.11 -21.30 -2.09
N LEU A 484 -0.56 -22.44 -1.71
CA LEU A 484 -1.13 -23.30 -0.68
C LEU A 484 -1.04 -22.66 0.72
N ASP A 485 0.03 -21.92 1.03
CA ASP A 485 0.14 -21.14 2.27
C ASP A 485 -0.96 -20.04 2.33
N ALA A 486 -1.23 -19.37 1.21
CA ALA A 486 -2.34 -18.41 1.14
C ALA A 486 -3.71 -19.10 1.35
N LEU A 487 -3.90 -20.32 0.84
CA LEU A 487 -5.08 -21.12 1.11
C LEU A 487 -5.21 -21.48 2.61
N SER A 488 -4.09 -21.81 3.27
CA SER A 488 -4.05 -22.18 4.69
C SER A 488 -4.55 -21.08 5.63
N ILE A 489 -4.36 -19.80 5.26
CA ILE A 489 -4.82 -18.66 6.05
C ILE A 489 -6.35 -18.65 6.18
N ARG A 490 -7.04 -19.24 5.22
CA ARG A 490 -8.50 -19.34 5.19
C ARG A 490 -9.04 -20.51 6.02
N LEU A 491 -8.17 -21.41 6.51
CA LEU A 491 -8.61 -22.57 7.28
C LEU A 491 -9.26 -22.14 8.61
N ASN A 492 -10.53 -22.49 8.79
CA ASN A 492 -11.23 -22.32 10.06
C ASN A 492 -10.86 -23.44 11.03
N ALA A 493 -9.97 -23.15 11.96
CA ALA A 493 -9.47 -24.11 12.93
C ALA A 493 -10.59 -24.74 13.80
N THR A 494 -11.67 -24.00 14.10
CA THR A 494 -12.79 -24.49 14.89
C THR A 494 -13.57 -25.58 14.14
N ARG A 495 -13.77 -25.41 12.82
CA ARG A 495 -14.41 -26.44 11.97
C ARG A 495 -13.49 -27.61 11.67
N ALA A 496 -12.18 -27.41 11.73
CA ALA A 496 -11.17 -28.44 11.46
C ALA A 496 -10.87 -29.36 12.65
N VAL A 497 -11.52 -29.17 13.80
CA VAL A 497 -11.34 -30.03 14.98
C VAL A 497 -11.65 -31.48 14.64
N ASN A 498 -10.73 -32.40 15.01
CA ASN A 498 -10.80 -33.84 14.75
C ASN A 498 -10.79 -34.24 13.26
N LYS A 499 -10.37 -33.34 12.38
CA LYS A 499 -10.16 -33.62 10.96
C LYS A 499 -8.68 -33.91 10.70
N ALA A 500 -8.40 -34.94 9.90
CA ALA A 500 -7.05 -35.27 9.45
C ALA A 500 -7.13 -35.94 8.09
N PHE A 501 -6.40 -35.41 7.10
CA PHE A 501 -6.29 -35.99 5.78
C PHE A 501 -5.07 -35.42 5.03
N THR A 502 -4.68 -36.09 3.95
CA THR A 502 -3.59 -35.67 3.06
C THR A 502 -4.07 -35.63 1.61
N ILE A 503 -3.81 -34.52 0.92
CA ILE A 503 -4.14 -34.33 -0.50
C ILE A 503 -2.85 -34.10 -1.28
N ASN A 504 -2.62 -34.88 -2.33
CA ASN A 504 -1.61 -34.61 -3.34
C ASN A 504 -2.18 -33.67 -4.41
N TRP A 505 -1.39 -32.70 -4.82
CA TRP A 505 -1.66 -31.76 -5.91
C TRP A 505 -0.68 -32.02 -7.04
N ILE A 506 -1.18 -32.35 -8.22
CA ILE A 506 -0.39 -32.56 -9.44
C ILE A 506 -0.80 -31.49 -10.44
N LEU A 507 0.15 -30.64 -10.81
CA LEU A 507 -0.09 -29.57 -11.80
C LEU A 507 0.20 -30.10 -13.20
N SER A 508 -0.86 -30.24 -14.00
CA SER A 508 -0.79 -30.84 -15.33
C SER A 508 -0.01 -30.01 -16.35
N ASP A 509 -0.05 -28.69 -16.19
CA ASP A 509 0.57 -27.72 -17.09
C ASP A 509 2.06 -27.47 -16.79
N SER A 510 2.51 -27.60 -15.54
CA SER A 510 3.90 -27.39 -15.14
C SER A 510 4.64 -28.65 -14.71
N GLY A 511 3.92 -29.74 -14.40
CA GLY A 511 4.48 -30.97 -13.87
C GLY A 511 4.91 -30.88 -12.41
N GLU A 512 4.68 -29.75 -11.74
CA GLU A 512 4.95 -29.59 -10.32
C GLU A 512 4.04 -30.49 -9.48
N GLN A 513 4.58 -30.99 -8.38
CA GLN A 513 3.85 -31.81 -7.41
C GLN A 513 4.06 -31.30 -6.01
N SER A 514 3.00 -31.26 -5.23
CA SER A 514 3.04 -30.92 -3.81
C SER A 514 1.98 -31.69 -3.06
N HIS A 515 2.03 -31.66 -1.73
CA HIS A 515 0.95 -32.20 -0.92
C HIS A 515 0.60 -31.28 0.22
N SER A 516 -0.66 -31.35 0.63
CA SER A 516 -1.21 -30.68 1.81
C SER A 516 -1.64 -31.71 2.83
N GLN A 517 -1.22 -31.56 4.08
CA GLN A 517 -1.64 -32.38 5.20
C GLN A 517 -2.38 -31.55 6.24
N LEU A 518 -3.65 -31.87 6.46
CA LEU A 518 -4.42 -31.33 7.57
C LEU A 518 -4.24 -32.24 8.79
N CYS A 519 -3.70 -31.68 9.86
CA CYS A 519 -3.66 -32.31 11.19
C CYS A 519 -3.57 -31.23 12.26
N ASN A 520 -4.10 -31.50 13.45
CA ASN A 520 -4.11 -30.56 14.58
C ASN A 520 -4.70 -29.19 14.20
N CYS A 521 -5.69 -29.15 13.32
CA CYS A 521 -6.30 -27.93 12.77
C CYS A 521 -5.33 -27.01 12.01
N VAL A 522 -4.24 -27.56 11.47
CA VAL A 522 -3.22 -26.83 10.68
C VAL A 522 -3.06 -27.54 9.34
N LEU A 523 -3.06 -26.77 8.27
CA LEU A 523 -2.81 -27.24 6.91
C LEU A 523 -1.33 -26.99 6.56
N ASN A 524 -0.54 -28.06 6.52
CA ASN A 524 0.88 -28.01 6.19
C ASN A 524 1.10 -28.41 4.72
N HIS A 525 2.08 -27.82 4.07
CA HIS A 525 2.41 -28.08 2.66
C HIS A 525 3.87 -28.47 2.49
N ARG A 526 4.14 -29.35 1.53
CA ARG A 526 5.49 -29.77 1.15
C ARG A 526 5.57 -30.05 -0.35
N ASP A 527 6.75 -29.86 -0.90
CA ASP A 527 7.05 -30.28 -2.29
C ASP A 527 7.01 -31.79 -2.41
N GLY A 528 6.62 -32.26 -3.57
CA GLY A 528 6.47 -33.67 -3.91
C GLY A 528 5.18 -34.30 -3.39
N SER A 529 4.83 -35.45 -3.94
CA SER A 529 3.66 -36.20 -3.52
C SER A 529 3.92 -37.02 -2.26
N ALA A 530 2.98 -37.05 -1.34
CA ALA A 530 2.98 -37.98 -0.21
C ALA A 530 2.75 -39.41 -0.70
N ILE A 531 3.39 -40.41 -0.02
CA ILE A 531 3.27 -41.84 -0.39
C ILE A 531 1.86 -42.32 -0.08
N GLU A 532 1.30 -41.90 1.07
CA GLU A 532 -0.05 -42.24 1.49
C GLU A 532 -0.89 -40.97 1.55
N ALA A 533 -1.70 -40.73 0.50
CA ALA A 533 -2.64 -39.61 0.41
C ALA A 533 -4.07 -40.15 0.32
N ASP A 534 -5.01 -39.46 0.98
CA ASP A 534 -6.43 -39.77 0.90
C ASP A 534 -7.02 -39.43 -0.47
N ALA A 535 -6.49 -38.35 -1.09
CA ALA A 535 -6.83 -37.93 -2.44
C ALA A 535 -5.61 -37.44 -3.21
N THR A 536 -5.63 -37.63 -4.54
CA THR A 536 -4.68 -37.02 -5.47
C THR A 536 -5.48 -36.24 -6.50
N VAL A 537 -5.26 -34.93 -6.57
CA VAL A 537 -5.97 -33.99 -7.42
C VAL A 537 -5.04 -33.55 -8.54
N THR A 538 -5.51 -33.68 -9.78
CA THR A 538 -4.82 -33.13 -10.98
C THR A 538 -5.58 -31.91 -11.47
N LEU A 539 -4.88 -30.79 -11.62
CA LEU A 539 -5.43 -29.51 -12.04
C LEU A 539 -4.32 -28.62 -12.62
N THR A 540 -4.66 -27.49 -13.21
CA THR A 540 -3.66 -26.53 -13.67
C THR A 540 -3.17 -25.62 -12.55
N ARG A 541 -1.99 -25.04 -12.73
CA ARG A 541 -1.42 -24.02 -11.84
C ARG A 541 -2.36 -22.81 -11.65
N GLY A 542 -3.07 -22.42 -12.73
CA GLY A 542 -4.06 -21.36 -12.67
C GLY A 542 -5.22 -21.64 -11.70
N VAL A 543 -5.67 -22.89 -11.61
CA VAL A 543 -6.76 -23.31 -10.71
C VAL A 543 -6.32 -23.23 -9.24
N ILE A 544 -5.11 -23.69 -8.90
CA ILE A 544 -4.57 -23.54 -7.53
C ILE A 544 -4.45 -22.04 -7.16
N GLY A 545 -3.96 -21.21 -8.06
CA GLY A 545 -3.90 -19.77 -7.86
C GLY A 545 -5.27 -19.16 -7.61
N GLN A 546 -6.27 -19.54 -8.38
CA GLN A 546 -7.64 -19.09 -8.19
C GLN A 546 -8.22 -19.56 -6.83
N MET A 547 -8.04 -20.82 -6.45
CA MET A 547 -8.45 -21.35 -5.15
C MET A 547 -7.86 -20.55 -3.97
N SER A 548 -6.63 -20.07 -4.12
CA SER A 548 -5.92 -19.36 -3.08
C SER A 548 -6.45 -17.93 -2.86
N LEU A 549 -6.87 -17.29 -3.94
CA LEU A 549 -7.28 -15.87 -3.94
C LEU A 549 -8.79 -15.67 -3.89
N GLU A 550 -9.55 -16.55 -4.51
CA GLU A 550 -11.00 -16.37 -4.69
C GLU A 550 -11.79 -17.48 -3.97
N PRO A 551 -12.95 -17.17 -3.40
CA PRO A 551 -13.85 -18.20 -2.91
C PRO A 551 -14.48 -18.93 -4.10
N LEU A 552 -14.09 -20.19 -4.29
CA LEU A 552 -14.76 -21.10 -5.23
C LEU A 552 -15.83 -21.90 -4.50
N THR A 553 -16.98 -22.07 -5.15
CA THR A 553 -17.95 -23.08 -4.70
C THR A 553 -17.42 -24.48 -5.01
N ILE A 554 -17.96 -25.49 -4.33
CA ILE A 554 -17.58 -26.89 -4.57
C ILE A 554 -17.79 -27.27 -6.04
N ASP A 555 -18.94 -26.89 -6.62
CA ASP A 555 -19.27 -27.18 -8.02
C ASP A 555 -18.28 -26.49 -8.98
N GLN A 556 -17.96 -25.23 -8.74
CA GLN A 556 -16.98 -24.51 -9.56
C GLN A 556 -15.60 -25.15 -9.52
N LEU A 557 -15.13 -25.58 -8.34
CA LEU A 557 -13.84 -26.25 -8.24
C LEU A 557 -13.86 -27.61 -8.93
N LEU A 558 -14.90 -28.41 -8.73
CA LEU A 558 -15.01 -29.73 -9.37
C LEU A 558 -15.05 -29.62 -10.91
N ASP A 559 -15.64 -28.56 -11.44
CA ASP A 559 -15.64 -28.27 -12.89
C ASP A 559 -14.23 -27.88 -13.42
N LEU A 560 -13.38 -27.31 -12.58
CA LEU A 560 -12.02 -26.89 -12.93
C LEU A 560 -10.96 -27.97 -12.70
N ILE A 561 -11.24 -28.97 -11.88
CA ILE A 561 -10.34 -30.11 -11.61
C ILE A 561 -10.38 -31.09 -12.81
N GLU A 562 -9.21 -31.50 -13.29
CA GLU A 562 -9.10 -32.47 -14.40
C GLU A 562 -9.38 -33.89 -13.94
N SER A 563 -8.91 -34.26 -12.77
CA SER A 563 -9.18 -35.59 -12.19
C SER A 563 -8.92 -35.64 -10.67
N VAL A 564 -9.62 -36.53 -9.99
CA VAL A 564 -9.38 -36.91 -8.60
C VAL A 564 -9.22 -38.41 -8.51
N ALA A 565 -8.09 -38.88 -7.96
CA ALA A 565 -7.88 -40.28 -7.58
C ALA A 565 -7.96 -40.39 -6.05
N GLY A 566 -8.60 -41.41 -5.53
CA GLY A 566 -8.87 -41.56 -4.11
C GLY A 566 -10.21 -40.99 -3.67
N ASP A 567 -10.29 -40.45 -2.46
CA ASP A 567 -11.55 -39.98 -1.87
C ASP A 567 -11.82 -38.49 -2.24
N VAL A 568 -12.73 -38.26 -3.19
CA VAL A 568 -13.15 -36.91 -3.59
C VAL A 568 -13.82 -36.14 -2.44
N GLN A 569 -14.37 -36.81 -1.44
CA GLN A 569 -15.01 -36.13 -0.30
C GLN A 569 -14.00 -35.33 0.52
N VAL A 570 -12.75 -35.75 0.56
CA VAL A 570 -11.66 -35.03 1.23
C VAL A 570 -11.43 -33.63 0.62
N VAL A 571 -11.54 -33.54 -0.71
CA VAL A 571 -11.40 -32.25 -1.40
C VAL A 571 -12.58 -31.33 -1.10
N THR A 572 -13.80 -31.85 -1.11
CA THR A 572 -15.00 -31.07 -0.76
C THR A 572 -15.02 -30.70 0.73
N GLU A 573 -14.50 -31.59 1.59
CA GLU A 573 -14.33 -31.29 3.01
C GLU A 573 -13.34 -30.14 3.23
N LEU A 574 -12.18 -30.16 2.57
CA LEU A 574 -11.22 -29.05 2.66
C LEU A 574 -11.88 -27.71 2.32
N LEU A 575 -12.62 -27.62 1.20
CA LEU A 575 -13.31 -26.39 0.82
C LEU A 575 -14.32 -25.93 1.87
N GLY A 576 -15.06 -26.86 2.47
CA GLY A 576 -16.02 -26.57 3.54
C GLY A 576 -15.36 -26.07 4.84
N LEU A 577 -14.06 -26.27 5.01
CA LEU A 577 -13.30 -25.79 6.16
C LEU A 577 -12.71 -24.39 5.94
N LEU A 578 -12.75 -23.84 4.72
CA LEU A 578 -12.17 -22.54 4.41
C LEU A 578 -13.18 -21.41 4.67
N ASP A 579 -12.72 -20.33 5.28
CA ASP A 579 -13.48 -19.11 5.44
C ASP A 579 -13.39 -18.23 4.18
N HIS A 580 -14.38 -17.36 4.03
CA HIS A 580 -14.42 -16.31 3.02
C HIS A 580 -14.29 -14.96 3.74
N PHE A 581 -13.25 -14.22 3.43
CA PHE A 581 -13.04 -12.91 4.03
C PHE A 581 -13.95 -11.86 3.37
N PRO A 582 -14.60 -10.98 4.18
CA PRO A 582 -15.36 -9.88 3.63
C PRO A 582 -14.41 -8.90 2.95
N HIS A 583 -14.81 -8.39 1.79
CA HIS A 583 -14.03 -7.36 1.11
C HIS A 583 -13.98 -6.05 1.89
N TRP A 584 -15.12 -5.63 2.42
CA TRP A 584 -15.25 -4.49 3.32
C TRP A 584 -15.55 -4.97 4.73
N PHE A 585 -14.78 -4.48 5.69
CA PHE A 585 -15.06 -4.68 7.11
C PHE A 585 -15.13 -3.33 7.84
N PRO A 586 -15.94 -3.22 8.89
CA PRO A 586 -16.08 -1.98 9.65
C PRO A 586 -14.79 -1.64 10.38
N VAL A 587 -14.38 -0.37 10.30
CA VAL A 587 -13.20 0.16 10.99
C VAL A 587 -13.60 1.06 12.15
N ALA A 588 -14.58 1.93 11.94
CA ALA A 588 -15.03 2.91 12.92
C ALA A 588 -16.21 2.43 13.77
N THR A 589 -17.11 1.60 13.22
CA THR A 589 -18.31 1.15 13.91
C THR A 589 -18.11 -0.10 14.75
N HIS A 590 -17.03 -0.89 14.53
CA HIS A 590 -16.75 -2.14 15.23
C HIS A 590 -17.89 -3.20 15.14
N ASP A 591 -18.75 -3.10 14.14
CA ASP A 591 -19.86 -4.05 13.91
C ASP A 591 -19.33 -5.30 13.17
N TYR A 592 -18.43 -6.03 13.82
CA TYR A 592 -17.93 -7.28 13.27
C TYR A 592 -18.96 -8.39 13.47
N LYS A 593 -19.46 -8.95 12.38
CA LYS A 593 -20.30 -10.16 12.38
C LYS A 593 -19.42 -11.41 12.49
N PHE A 594 -18.71 -11.56 13.62
CA PHE A 594 -18.09 -12.83 13.93
C PHE A 594 -19.14 -13.76 14.56
N GLU A 595 -19.10 -15.05 14.20
CA GLU A 595 -19.75 -16.09 15.01
C GLU A 595 -19.14 -16.03 16.41
N GLU A 596 -19.87 -15.44 17.37
CA GLU A 596 -19.46 -15.46 18.76
C GLU A 596 -19.31 -16.93 19.16
N LYS A 597 -18.14 -17.31 19.69
CA LYS A 597 -18.00 -18.59 20.39
C LYS A 597 -19.09 -18.62 21.45
N GLN A 598 -20.14 -19.42 21.23
CA GLN A 598 -21.10 -19.76 22.28
C GLN A 598 -20.29 -20.43 23.41
N GLY A 599 -20.02 -19.70 24.48
CA GLY A 599 -19.41 -20.23 25.69
C GLY A 599 -18.08 -19.62 26.07
N SER A 600 -18.04 -18.38 26.51
CA SER A 600 -17.11 -17.88 27.52
C SER A 600 -17.65 -16.61 28.16
N GLU A 601 -18.86 -16.66 28.68
CA GLU A 601 -19.25 -15.85 29.85
C GLU A 601 -18.72 -16.58 31.11
N SER A 602 -17.43 -16.49 31.35
CA SER A 602 -16.87 -16.87 32.66
C SER A 602 -15.56 -16.10 32.87
N GLU A 603 -15.69 -15.13 33.71
CA GLU A 603 -14.76 -14.35 34.54
C GLU A 603 -14.38 -12.97 34.06
#